data_2cfa68c83de72ae0e98f347668d6f525
#
_entry.id   2cfa68c83de72ae0e98f347668d6f525
#
_cell.length_a   1.000
_cell.length_b   1.000
_cell.length_c   1.000
_cell.angle_alpha   90.00
_cell.angle_beta   90.00
_cell.angle_gamma   90.00
#
_symmetry.space_group_name_H-M   'P 1'
#
loop_
_entity.id
_entity.type
_entity.pdbx_description
1 polymer ?
#
loop_
_entity_poly.entity_id
_entity_poly.type
_entity_poly.pdbx_seq_one_letter_code
_entity_poly.pdbx_strand_id
1 'polypeptide(L)'
;MRKLLPILFLLLSASMLFADNITFSGGTSSIVLRNGRENVVLSDGAAVTVGSMEINADTITLSGDNWRYVSCSGNATVSDSSRGIYIRTSSIWYDRTAERILISSWFEIEDTVNEVSATGASLEYLLSDEKLQLDKDVSLLKNTEDSGIMRCSAESVIFSRSDNTVQLRGSASVDWDGDSYGAEVISVDLNTDSISLDGRIRGTING
;
A
#
# COMPACT_ATOMS: atom_id res chain seq x y z
N MET A 1 38.26 54.49 -11.32
CA MET A 1 37.24 53.84 -10.46
C MET A 1 36.50 52.80 -11.31
N ARG A 2 36.91 51.53 -11.24
CA ARG A 2 36.31 50.40 -11.99
C ARG A 2 35.25 49.74 -11.08
N LYS A 3 33.97 49.81 -11.46
CA LYS A 3 32.87 49.14 -10.77
C LYS A 3 32.87 47.65 -11.20
N LEU A 4 33.20 46.78 -10.27
CA LEU A 4 33.00 45.32 -10.37
C LEU A 4 31.52 45.00 -10.15
N LEU A 5 30.90 44.42 -11.18
CA LEU A 5 29.55 43.89 -11.13
C LEU A 5 29.63 42.43 -10.62
N PRO A 6 28.95 42.01 -9.53
CA PRO A 6 28.93 40.65 -9.13
C PRO A 6 27.98 39.85 -10.05
N ILE A 7 28.52 38.88 -10.77
CA ILE A 7 27.73 37.88 -11.52
C ILE A 7 27.14 36.93 -10.51
N LEU A 8 25.82 37.07 -10.28
CA LEU A 8 25.02 36.14 -9.50
C LEU A 8 24.81 34.86 -10.33
N PHE A 9 25.57 33.82 -10.02
CA PHE A 9 25.40 32.48 -10.63
C PHE A 9 24.18 31.81 -10.01
N LEU A 10 23.04 31.91 -10.70
CA LEU A 10 21.82 31.20 -10.34
C LEU A 10 22.01 29.72 -10.69
N LEU A 11 22.39 28.89 -9.72
CA LEU A 11 22.40 27.44 -9.82
C LEU A 11 20.95 26.95 -9.90
N LEU A 12 20.46 26.77 -11.13
CA LEU A 12 19.22 26.07 -11.41
C LEU A 12 19.50 24.57 -11.16
N SER A 13 19.18 24.09 -9.95
CA SER A 13 19.14 22.66 -9.68
C SER A 13 17.96 22.07 -10.45
N ALA A 14 18.23 21.60 -11.67
CA ALA A 14 17.32 20.73 -12.38
C ALA A 14 17.23 19.43 -11.59
N SER A 15 16.14 19.24 -10.81
CA SER A 15 15.74 17.95 -10.29
C SER A 15 15.47 17.07 -11.52
N MET A 16 16.43 16.21 -11.88
CA MET A 16 16.16 15.14 -12.82
C MET A 16 15.17 14.22 -12.13
N LEU A 17 13.90 14.30 -12.50
CA LEU A 17 12.91 13.26 -12.27
C LEU A 17 13.41 12.03 -13.06
N PHE A 18 14.14 11.15 -12.39
CA PHE A 18 14.37 9.82 -12.88
C PHE A 18 13.01 9.12 -12.84
N ALA A 19 12.35 9.02 -13.98
CA ALA A 19 11.25 8.08 -14.13
C ALA A 19 11.85 6.69 -13.88
N ASP A 20 11.39 6.00 -12.83
CA ASP A 20 11.86 4.65 -12.53
C ASP A 20 11.68 3.77 -13.77
N ASN A 21 12.75 3.12 -14.16
CA ASN A 21 12.74 2.18 -15.28
C ASN A 21 11.72 1.07 -14.94
N ILE A 22 10.86 0.77 -15.91
CA ILE A 22 9.99 -0.40 -15.84
C ILE A 22 10.67 -1.53 -16.61
N THR A 23 10.84 -2.67 -15.95
CA THR A 23 11.26 -3.91 -16.59
C THR A 23 10.15 -4.93 -16.53
N PHE A 24 10.05 -5.81 -17.51
CA PHE A 24 9.03 -6.84 -17.54
C PHE A 24 9.53 -8.14 -18.16
N SER A 25 8.91 -9.24 -17.78
CA SER A 25 9.14 -10.58 -18.33
C SER A 25 7.85 -11.39 -18.37
N GLY A 26 7.84 -12.48 -19.14
CA GLY A 26 6.72 -13.40 -19.25
C GLY A 26 7.01 -14.50 -20.28
N GLY A 27 6.27 -15.60 -20.22
CA GLY A 27 6.39 -16.69 -21.21
C GLY A 27 5.82 -16.31 -22.57
N THR A 28 4.79 -15.46 -22.59
CA THR A 28 4.14 -14.97 -23.82
C THR A 28 3.92 -13.47 -23.73
N SER A 29 4.12 -12.74 -24.83
CA SER A 29 3.86 -11.31 -24.89
C SER A 29 3.15 -10.91 -26.18
N SER A 30 2.22 -9.94 -26.08
CA SER A 30 1.61 -9.24 -27.21
C SER A 30 1.84 -7.75 -27.04
N ILE A 31 2.45 -7.12 -28.02
CA ILE A 31 2.85 -5.71 -27.98
C ILE A 31 2.17 -4.94 -29.11
N VAL A 32 1.42 -3.90 -28.77
CA VAL A 32 0.81 -2.95 -29.72
C VAL A 32 1.41 -1.58 -29.48
N LEU A 33 2.16 -1.08 -30.46
CA LEU A 33 2.82 0.24 -30.43
C LEU A 33 2.14 1.15 -31.47
N ARG A 34 0.98 1.72 -31.14
CA ARG A 34 0.29 2.68 -31.99
C ARG A 34 0.00 3.93 -31.16
N ASN A 35 0.29 5.11 -31.72
CA ASN A 35 0.12 6.41 -31.09
C ASN A 35 -1.20 6.51 -30.32
N GLY A 36 -1.10 6.68 -28.98
CA GLY A 36 -2.22 6.77 -28.07
C GLY A 36 -2.95 5.45 -27.74
N ARG A 37 -2.37 4.30 -28.11
CA ARG A 37 -2.90 2.95 -27.82
C ARG A 37 -1.77 1.95 -27.56
N GLU A 38 -0.72 2.43 -26.93
CA GLU A 38 0.39 1.55 -26.51
C GLU A 38 -0.13 0.57 -25.47
N ASN A 39 0.10 -0.71 -25.73
CA ASN A 39 -0.32 -1.80 -24.86
C ASN A 39 0.68 -2.95 -24.93
N VAL A 40 1.10 -3.44 -23.78
CA VAL A 40 1.87 -4.69 -23.65
C VAL A 40 1.06 -5.62 -22.76
N VAL A 41 0.75 -6.80 -23.27
CA VAL A 41 0.12 -7.88 -22.49
C VAL A 41 1.15 -8.98 -22.33
N LEU A 42 1.38 -9.36 -21.09
CA LEU A 42 2.28 -10.44 -20.67
C LEU A 42 1.44 -11.57 -20.04
N SER A 43 1.80 -12.80 -20.33
CA SER A 43 1.14 -13.99 -19.78
C SER A 43 2.16 -15.09 -19.47
N ASP A 44 1.70 -16.17 -18.85
CA ASP A 44 2.49 -17.35 -18.52
C ASP A 44 3.69 -17.01 -17.60
N GLY A 45 3.38 -16.59 -16.40
CA GLY A 45 4.36 -16.16 -15.40
C GLY A 45 4.84 -14.72 -15.66
N ALA A 46 3.87 -13.81 -15.84
CA ALA A 46 4.16 -12.40 -16.06
C ALA A 46 4.73 -11.73 -14.80
N ALA A 47 5.77 -10.94 -14.99
CA ALA A 47 6.40 -10.14 -13.95
C ALA A 47 6.72 -8.73 -14.47
N VAL A 48 6.54 -7.74 -13.60
CA VAL A 48 6.89 -6.34 -13.82
C VAL A 48 7.60 -5.79 -12.60
N THR A 49 8.73 -5.10 -12.82
CA THR A 49 9.47 -4.42 -11.75
C THR A 49 9.47 -2.92 -11.99
N VAL A 50 9.15 -2.16 -10.95
CA VAL A 50 9.18 -0.70 -10.91
C VAL A 50 9.92 -0.26 -9.64
N GLY A 51 11.14 0.26 -9.78
CA GLY A 51 11.99 0.57 -8.64
C GLY A 51 12.27 -0.68 -7.78
N SER A 52 11.91 -0.63 -6.51
CA SER A 52 12.03 -1.75 -5.55
C SER A 52 10.83 -2.71 -5.57
N MET A 53 9.76 -2.34 -6.27
CA MET A 53 8.51 -3.10 -6.29
C MET A 53 8.49 -4.08 -7.46
N GLU A 54 8.22 -5.34 -7.15
CA GLU A 54 7.99 -6.43 -8.09
C GLU A 54 6.52 -6.86 -8.05
N ILE A 55 5.89 -6.96 -9.21
CA ILE A 55 4.50 -7.40 -9.38
C ILE A 55 4.51 -8.65 -10.25
N ASN A 56 3.90 -9.73 -9.77
CA ASN A 56 3.73 -10.97 -10.50
C ASN A 56 2.24 -11.30 -10.63
N ALA A 57 1.83 -11.89 -11.76
CA ALA A 57 0.45 -12.34 -11.99
C ALA A 57 0.38 -13.36 -13.14
N ASP A 58 -0.77 -13.99 -13.31
CA ASP A 58 -1.01 -14.84 -14.49
C ASP A 58 -1.00 -14.01 -15.78
N THR A 59 -1.57 -12.79 -15.70
CA THR A 59 -1.57 -11.84 -16.82
C THR A 59 -1.31 -10.42 -16.30
N ILE A 60 -0.41 -9.69 -16.97
CA ILE A 60 -0.13 -8.27 -16.69
C ILE A 60 -0.30 -7.47 -17.99
N THR A 61 -1.01 -6.36 -17.90
CA THR A 61 -1.19 -5.40 -18.99
C THR A 61 -0.55 -4.08 -18.61
N LEU A 62 0.38 -3.59 -19.43
CA LEU A 62 0.95 -2.25 -19.35
C LEU A 62 0.26 -1.36 -20.37
N SER A 63 -0.20 -0.16 -19.97
CA SER A 63 -0.96 0.75 -20.84
C SER A 63 -0.81 2.21 -20.43
N GLY A 64 -1.34 3.11 -21.30
CA GLY A 64 -1.29 4.55 -21.11
C GLY A 64 0.05 5.18 -21.43
N ASP A 65 0.08 6.51 -21.48
CA ASP A 65 1.28 7.28 -21.79
C ASP A 65 2.42 6.93 -20.82
N ASN A 66 3.60 6.63 -21.37
CA ASN A 66 4.78 6.22 -20.59
C ASN A 66 4.52 4.98 -19.71
N TRP A 67 3.63 4.09 -20.12
CA TRP A 67 3.27 2.86 -19.37
C TRP A 67 2.80 3.18 -17.95
N ARG A 68 1.95 4.21 -17.86
CA ARG A 68 1.43 4.73 -16.59
C ARG A 68 0.69 3.66 -15.78
N TYR A 69 -0.10 2.82 -16.46
CA TYR A 69 -0.99 1.87 -15.81
C TYR A 69 -0.47 0.44 -15.92
N VAL A 70 -0.45 -0.26 -14.79
CA VAL A 70 -0.20 -1.69 -14.67
C VAL A 70 -1.47 -2.35 -14.16
N SER A 71 -2.08 -3.21 -14.97
CA SER A 71 -3.26 -4.00 -14.57
C SER A 71 -2.91 -5.47 -14.53
N CYS A 72 -3.20 -6.13 -13.42
CA CYS A 72 -2.87 -7.53 -13.19
C CYS A 72 -4.11 -8.36 -12.92
N SER A 73 -4.12 -9.59 -13.38
CA SER A 73 -5.19 -10.55 -13.12
C SER A 73 -4.67 -11.98 -12.95
N GLY A 74 -5.27 -12.71 -12.01
CA GLY A 74 -4.95 -14.09 -11.65
C GLY A 74 -3.68 -14.18 -10.79
N ASN A 75 -3.77 -14.77 -9.61
CA ASN A 75 -2.68 -15.04 -8.66
C ASN A 75 -1.70 -13.86 -8.51
N ALA A 76 -2.25 -12.65 -8.36
CA ALA A 76 -1.46 -11.44 -8.36
C ALA A 76 -0.76 -11.22 -7.01
N THR A 77 0.52 -10.86 -7.07
CA THR A 77 1.32 -10.50 -5.89
C THR A 77 2.08 -9.19 -6.12
N VAL A 78 2.27 -8.43 -5.05
CA VAL A 78 3.18 -7.28 -4.98
C VAL A 78 4.20 -7.55 -3.90
N SER A 79 5.47 -7.36 -4.19
CA SER A 79 6.56 -7.39 -3.22
C SER A 79 7.35 -6.09 -3.33
N ASP A 80 7.38 -5.30 -2.27
CA ASP A 80 8.22 -4.10 -2.17
C ASP A 80 9.22 -4.29 -1.03
N SER A 81 10.44 -4.68 -1.41
CA SER A 81 11.49 -4.98 -0.44
C SER A 81 11.99 -3.74 0.31
N SER A 82 11.88 -2.56 -0.27
CA SER A 82 12.30 -1.31 0.39
C SER A 82 11.32 -0.88 1.47
N ARG A 83 10.03 -1.21 1.30
CA ARG A 83 8.98 -0.91 2.27
C ARG A 83 8.63 -2.09 3.17
N GLY A 84 9.15 -3.29 2.90
CA GLY A 84 8.80 -4.51 3.63
C GLY A 84 7.33 -4.91 3.44
N ILE A 85 6.74 -4.58 2.30
CA ILE A 85 5.34 -4.89 1.98
C ILE A 85 5.25 -6.10 1.06
N TYR A 86 4.34 -7.01 1.40
CA TYR A 86 3.93 -8.10 0.55
C TYR A 86 2.40 -8.16 0.46
N ILE A 87 1.85 -8.22 -0.76
CA ILE A 87 0.41 -8.30 -0.99
C ILE A 87 0.09 -9.49 -1.88
N ARG A 88 -0.98 -10.21 -1.55
CA ARG A 88 -1.58 -11.29 -2.35
C ARG A 88 -3.03 -10.98 -2.65
N THR A 89 -3.44 -11.18 -3.91
CA THR A 89 -4.81 -10.92 -4.37
C THR A 89 -5.09 -11.60 -5.72
N SER A 90 -6.30 -11.44 -6.25
CA SER A 90 -6.64 -11.92 -7.59
C SER A 90 -6.49 -10.86 -8.68
N SER A 91 -6.45 -9.57 -8.32
CA SER A 91 -6.33 -8.49 -9.30
C SER A 91 -5.75 -7.22 -8.68
N ILE A 92 -4.95 -6.50 -9.47
CA ILE A 92 -4.30 -5.25 -9.06
C ILE A 92 -4.47 -4.24 -10.18
N TRP A 93 -4.71 -2.99 -9.82
CA TRP A 93 -4.55 -1.85 -10.68
C TRP A 93 -3.57 -0.87 -10.04
N TYR A 94 -2.49 -0.53 -10.74
CA TYR A 94 -1.47 0.38 -10.26
C TYR A 94 -1.29 1.57 -11.21
N ASP A 95 -1.47 2.78 -10.70
CA ASP A 95 -1.12 4.04 -11.37
C ASP A 95 0.26 4.47 -10.91
N ARG A 96 1.26 4.31 -11.79
CA ARG A 96 2.66 4.66 -11.50
C ARG A 96 2.88 6.15 -11.27
N THR A 97 2.11 6.99 -11.97
CA THR A 97 2.24 8.45 -11.84
C THR A 97 1.62 8.97 -10.55
N ALA A 98 0.51 8.37 -10.12
CA ALA A 98 -0.14 8.70 -8.86
C ALA A 98 0.43 7.90 -7.67
N GLU A 99 1.38 6.98 -7.91
CA GLU A 99 1.92 6.05 -6.91
C GLU A 99 0.81 5.37 -6.09
N ARG A 100 -0.22 4.88 -6.79
CA ARG A 100 -1.45 4.39 -6.19
C ARG A 100 -1.78 2.97 -6.64
N ILE A 101 -1.90 2.06 -5.69
CA ILE A 101 -2.37 0.70 -5.91
C ILE A 101 -3.83 0.60 -5.47
N LEU A 102 -4.68 0.00 -6.32
CA LEU A 102 -6.07 -0.33 -6.03
C LEU A 102 -6.30 -1.83 -6.19
N ILE A 103 -6.98 -2.42 -5.22
CA ILE A 103 -7.43 -3.80 -5.21
C ILE A 103 -8.91 -3.79 -4.87
N SER A 104 -9.74 -4.38 -5.73
CA SER A 104 -11.20 -4.48 -5.57
C SER A 104 -11.65 -5.93 -5.41
N SER A 105 -10.81 -6.75 -4.82
CA SER A 105 -11.03 -8.15 -4.52
C SER A 105 -10.44 -8.47 -3.15
N TRP A 106 -10.68 -9.70 -2.67
CA TRP A 106 -10.03 -10.16 -1.44
C TRP A 106 -8.51 -10.05 -1.54
N PHE A 107 -7.88 -9.62 -0.47
CA PHE A 107 -6.45 -9.46 -0.34
C PHE A 107 -5.92 -9.95 1.01
N GLU A 108 -4.66 -10.32 1.02
CA GLU A 108 -3.79 -10.41 2.20
C GLU A 108 -2.65 -9.41 2.02
N ILE A 109 -2.31 -8.69 3.08
CA ILE A 109 -1.15 -7.82 3.13
C ILE A 109 -0.31 -8.14 4.36
N GLU A 110 0.99 -8.17 4.19
CA GLU A 110 1.98 -8.27 5.25
C GLU A 110 2.90 -7.05 5.19
N ASP A 111 3.05 -6.37 6.31
CA ASP A 111 4.00 -5.29 6.55
C ASP A 111 5.01 -5.79 7.58
N THR A 112 6.19 -6.20 7.11
CA THR A 112 7.24 -6.78 7.97
C THR A 112 7.98 -5.71 8.78
N VAL A 113 7.92 -4.45 8.36
CA VAL A 113 8.55 -3.33 9.09
C VAL A 113 7.74 -2.96 10.33
N ASN A 114 6.40 -2.90 10.17
CA ASN A 114 5.50 -2.55 11.26
C ASN A 114 4.92 -3.80 11.96
N GLU A 115 5.30 -5.01 11.52
CA GLU A 115 4.78 -6.28 12.06
C GLU A 115 3.25 -6.38 12.05
N VAL A 116 2.65 -5.88 10.97
CA VAL A 116 1.22 -5.87 10.75
C VAL A 116 0.86 -6.80 9.60
N SER A 117 -0.19 -7.58 9.78
CA SER A 117 -0.84 -8.30 8.68
C SER A 117 -2.33 -7.96 8.65
N ALA A 118 -2.91 -7.89 7.46
CA ALA A 118 -4.33 -7.61 7.33
C ALA A 118 -4.95 -8.32 6.12
N THR A 119 -6.27 -8.51 6.21
CA THR A 119 -7.13 -9.04 5.15
C THR A 119 -8.35 -8.16 4.98
N GLY A 120 -8.97 -8.19 3.81
CA GLY A 120 -10.20 -7.47 3.48
C GLY A 120 -10.60 -7.72 2.04
N ALA A 121 -11.60 -6.99 1.52
CA ALA A 121 -12.08 -7.16 0.15
C ALA A 121 -11.92 -5.90 -0.72
N SER A 122 -11.27 -4.86 -0.21
CA SER A 122 -10.87 -3.69 -0.99
C SER A 122 -9.68 -3.01 -0.32
N LEU A 123 -8.67 -2.63 -1.10
CA LEU A 123 -7.48 -1.94 -0.62
C LEU A 123 -7.12 -0.80 -1.56
N GLU A 124 -6.84 0.36 -0.98
CA GLU A 124 -6.15 1.46 -1.62
C GLU A 124 -4.85 1.73 -0.88
N TYR A 125 -3.73 1.72 -1.60
CA TYR A 125 -2.42 2.07 -1.06
C TYR A 125 -1.83 3.27 -1.79
N LEU A 126 -1.67 4.38 -1.09
CA LEU A 126 -0.95 5.57 -1.53
C LEU A 126 0.50 5.43 -1.08
N LEU A 127 1.38 5.08 -2.03
CA LEU A 127 2.78 4.72 -1.75
C LEU A 127 3.59 5.91 -1.24
N SER A 128 3.37 7.12 -1.81
CA SER A 128 4.03 8.36 -1.38
C SER A 128 3.65 8.79 0.03
N ASP A 129 2.41 8.54 0.43
CA ASP A 129 1.88 8.94 1.72
C ASP A 129 2.05 7.83 2.78
N GLU A 130 2.55 6.67 2.35
CA GLU A 130 2.63 5.45 3.17
C GLU A 130 1.31 5.11 3.87
N LYS A 131 0.19 5.36 3.19
CA LYS A 131 -1.16 5.22 3.73
C LYS A 131 -1.93 4.11 3.04
N LEU A 132 -2.46 3.21 3.84
CA LEU A 132 -3.37 2.15 3.40
C LEU A 132 -4.79 2.43 3.89
N GLN A 133 -5.74 2.30 2.98
CA GLN A 133 -7.16 2.22 3.31
C GLN A 133 -7.66 0.84 2.93
N LEU A 134 -8.14 0.11 3.93
CA LEU A 134 -8.66 -1.24 3.82
C LEU A 134 -10.16 -1.20 4.09
N ASP A 135 -10.96 -1.86 3.28
CA ASP A 135 -12.41 -1.82 3.41
C ASP A 135 -13.02 -3.22 3.23
N LYS A 136 -14.20 -3.40 3.81
CA LYS A 136 -15.06 -4.58 3.75
C LYS A 136 -14.48 -5.78 4.51
N ASP A 137 -15.02 -6.02 5.67
CA ASP A 137 -14.65 -7.13 6.55
C ASP A 137 -13.15 -7.19 6.84
N VAL A 138 -12.60 -6.07 7.30
CA VAL A 138 -11.17 -5.94 7.57
C VAL A 138 -10.83 -6.65 8.87
N SER A 139 -9.84 -7.53 8.81
CA SER A 139 -9.14 -8.09 9.96
C SER A 139 -7.68 -7.66 9.91
N LEU A 140 -7.16 -7.12 11.01
CA LEU A 140 -5.78 -6.68 11.15
C LEU A 140 -5.18 -7.31 12.40
N LEU A 141 -3.97 -7.84 12.25
CA LEU A 141 -3.17 -8.41 13.33
C LEU A 141 -1.90 -7.59 13.45
N LYS A 142 -1.55 -7.18 14.66
CA LYS A 142 -0.26 -6.56 15.00
C LYS A 142 0.44 -7.46 16.01
N ASN A 143 1.66 -7.87 15.69
CA ASN A 143 2.52 -8.54 16.67
C ASN A 143 3.11 -7.49 17.60
N THR A 144 2.95 -7.66 18.92
CA THR A 144 3.54 -6.79 19.94
C THR A 144 4.54 -7.60 20.74
N GLU A 145 5.72 -7.04 21.01
CA GLU A 145 6.83 -7.76 21.64
C GLU A 145 6.46 -8.33 23.02
N ASP A 146 5.76 -7.53 23.84
CA ASP A 146 5.50 -7.85 25.26
C ASP A 146 4.08 -8.38 25.54
N SER A 147 3.08 -8.01 24.72
CA SER A 147 1.67 -8.23 25.01
C SER A 147 0.96 -9.17 24.03
N GLY A 148 1.74 -9.88 23.19
CA GLY A 148 1.23 -10.85 22.23
C GLY A 148 0.59 -10.20 21.00
N ILE A 149 -0.44 -10.82 20.43
CA ILE A 149 -1.05 -10.38 19.17
C ILE A 149 -2.27 -9.50 19.47
N MET A 150 -2.21 -8.23 19.06
CA MET A 150 -3.39 -7.37 18.97
C MET A 150 -4.21 -7.76 17.75
N ARG A 151 -5.50 -8.02 17.93
CA ARG A 151 -6.46 -8.36 16.88
C ARG A 151 -7.45 -7.23 16.72
N CYS A 152 -7.54 -6.67 15.52
CA CYS A 152 -8.47 -5.60 15.19
C CYS A 152 -9.45 -6.08 14.12
N SER A 153 -10.72 -5.67 14.20
CA SER A 153 -11.67 -5.85 13.11
C SER A 153 -12.55 -4.60 12.94
N ALA A 154 -12.94 -4.31 11.69
CA ALA A 154 -13.79 -3.18 11.35
C ALA A 154 -14.35 -3.30 9.92
N GLU A 155 -15.34 -2.48 9.58
CA GLU A 155 -15.80 -2.34 8.19
C GLU A 155 -14.77 -1.60 7.32
N SER A 156 -14.04 -0.63 7.92
CA SER A 156 -12.98 0.15 7.26
C SER A 156 -11.84 0.40 8.23
N VAL A 157 -10.61 0.33 7.71
CA VAL A 157 -9.38 0.60 8.46
C VAL A 157 -8.50 1.55 7.65
N ILE A 158 -7.99 2.58 8.31
CA ILE A 158 -6.94 3.44 7.78
C ILE A 158 -5.67 3.15 8.57
N PHE A 159 -4.62 2.70 7.90
CA PHE A 159 -3.30 2.51 8.48
C PHE A 159 -2.32 3.51 7.89
N SER A 160 -1.82 4.42 8.73
CA SER A 160 -0.73 5.35 8.41
C SER A 160 0.56 4.71 8.88
N ARG A 161 1.36 4.22 7.94
CA ARG A 161 2.61 3.50 8.23
C ARG A 161 3.68 4.45 8.78
N SER A 162 3.78 5.66 8.23
CA SER A 162 4.73 6.68 8.66
C SER A 162 4.51 7.12 10.11
N ASP A 163 3.24 7.23 10.52
CA ASP A 163 2.85 7.64 11.86
C ASP A 163 2.67 6.46 12.81
N ASN A 164 2.67 5.24 12.26
CA ASN A 164 2.39 3.98 12.95
C ASN A 164 1.06 4.03 13.72
N THR A 165 0.00 4.53 13.05
CA THR A 165 -1.34 4.66 13.62
C THR A 165 -2.38 3.91 12.82
N VAL A 166 -3.35 3.33 13.51
CA VAL A 166 -4.49 2.61 12.92
C VAL A 166 -5.79 3.27 13.36
N GLN A 167 -6.68 3.55 12.41
CA GLN A 167 -8.04 4.00 12.69
C GLN A 167 -9.04 2.99 12.15
N LEU A 168 -9.85 2.43 13.03
CA LEU A 168 -10.89 1.45 12.76
C LEU A 168 -12.25 2.16 12.75
N ARG A 169 -13.11 1.87 11.77
CA ARG A 169 -14.43 2.47 11.64
C ARG A 169 -15.47 1.43 11.25
N GLY A 170 -16.67 1.55 11.85
CA GLY A 170 -17.80 0.67 11.60
C GLY A 170 -17.64 -0.67 12.29
N SER A 171 -18.44 -0.92 13.32
CA SER A 171 -18.40 -2.13 14.16
C SER A 171 -16.98 -2.46 14.63
N ALA A 172 -16.20 -1.41 14.96
CA ALA A 172 -14.79 -1.55 15.30
C ALA A 172 -14.61 -2.34 16.61
N SER A 173 -13.66 -3.29 16.60
CA SER A 173 -13.24 -4.01 17.80
C SER A 173 -11.72 -4.20 17.84
N VAL A 174 -11.18 -4.24 19.05
CA VAL A 174 -9.80 -4.57 19.35
C VAL A 174 -9.79 -5.56 20.50
N ASP A 175 -9.12 -6.70 20.32
CA ASP A 175 -8.82 -7.69 21.35
C ASP A 175 -7.31 -7.73 21.56
N TRP A 176 -6.86 -7.43 22.77
CA TRP A 176 -5.45 -7.34 23.07
C TRP A 176 -5.16 -7.58 24.56
N ASP A 177 -4.15 -8.41 24.86
CA ASP A 177 -3.71 -8.77 26.20
C ASP A 177 -4.83 -9.26 27.13
N GLY A 178 -5.80 -9.99 26.56
CA GLY A 178 -6.98 -10.47 27.28
C GLY A 178 -8.11 -9.45 27.41
N ASP A 179 -7.89 -8.21 27.06
CA ASP A 179 -8.89 -7.15 27.05
C ASP A 179 -9.62 -7.08 25.71
N SER A 180 -10.88 -6.63 25.74
CA SER A 180 -11.71 -6.44 24.54
C SER A 180 -12.32 -5.06 24.53
N TYR A 181 -12.23 -4.37 23.40
CA TYR A 181 -12.77 -3.03 23.21
C TYR A 181 -13.65 -2.98 21.95
N GLY A 182 -14.78 -2.30 22.01
CA GLY A 182 -15.67 -2.08 20.89
C GLY A 182 -16.22 -0.66 20.87
N ALA A 183 -16.27 -0.03 19.68
CA ALA A 183 -16.77 1.33 19.48
C ALA A 183 -17.25 1.55 18.04
N GLU A 184 -17.76 2.76 17.72
CA GLU A 184 -18.00 3.16 16.33
C GLU A 184 -16.69 3.50 15.64
N VAL A 185 -15.76 4.15 16.37
CA VAL A 185 -14.41 4.45 15.92
C VAL A 185 -13.43 4.07 17.02
N ILE A 186 -12.37 3.37 16.65
CA ILE A 186 -11.23 3.08 17.50
C ILE A 186 -9.97 3.61 16.81
N SER A 187 -9.17 4.38 17.52
CA SER A 187 -7.85 4.83 17.06
C SER A 187 -6.77 4.21 17.94
N VAL A 188 -5.79 3.58 17.31
CA VAL A 188 -4.65 2.95 17.97
C VAL A 188 -3.38 3.64 17.53
N ASP A 189 -2.58 4.08 18.48
CA ASP A 189 -1.20 4.51 18.26
C ASP A 189 -0.28 3.33 18.62
N LEU A 190 0.32 2.74 17.59
CA LEU A 190 1.15 1.54 17.72
C LEU A 190 2.56 1.85 18.27
N ASN A 191 2.95 3.14 18.41
CA ASN A 191 4.22 3.52 19.03
C ASN A 191 4.11 3.60 20.56
N THR A 192 2.91 3.93 21.05
CA THR A 192 2.65 4.16 22.48
C THR A 192 1.69 3.15 23.08
N ASP A 193 1.20 2.20 22.25
CA ASP A 193 0.20 1.20 22.62
C ASP A 193 -1.07 1.83 23.22
N SER A 194 -1.42 3.05 22.78
CA SER A 194 -2.58 3.75 23.28
C SER A 194 -3.81 3.53 22.39
N ILE A 195 -4.96 3.29 23.05
CA ILE A 195 -6.24 3.07 22.38
C ILE A 195 -7.21 4.19 22.78
N SER A 196 -7.80 4.85 21.78
CA SER A 196 -8.86 5.84 21.95
C SER A 196 -10.16 5.34 21.34
N LEU A 197 -11.26 5.45 22.06
CA LEU A 197 -12.57 4.94 21.67
C LEU A 197 -13.56 6.09 21.51
N ASP A 198 -14.37 6.07 20.45
CA ASP A 198 -15.43 7.05 20.22
C ASP A 198 -16.72 6.36 19.71
N GLY A 199 -17.87 6.78 20.24
CA GLY A 199 -19.21 6.28 19.92
C GLY A 199 -19.48 4.85 20.40
N ARG A 200 -20.62 4.65 21.07
CA ARG A 200 -21.16 3.36 21.59
C ARG A 200 -20.10 2.43 22.18
N ILE A 201 -19.34 2.96 23.12
CA ILE A 201 -18.19 2.25 23.72
C ILE A 201 -18.65 1.05 24.54
N ARG A 202 -17.97 -0.08 24.35
CA ARG A 202 -18.08 -1.32 25.13
C ARG A 202 -16.68 -1.85 25.40
N GLY A 203 -16.47 -2.49 26.53
CA GLY A 203 -15.18 -3.11 26.82
C GLY A 203 -15.27 -4.09 27.99
N THR A 204 -14.32 -5.01 28.00
CA THR A 204 -14.04 -5.91 29.13
C THR A 204 -12.55 -5.82 29.40
N ILE A 205 -12.19 -5.60 30.65
CA ILE A 205 -10.80 -5.57 31.12
C ILE A 205 -10.65 -6.74 32.09
N ASN A 206 -9.70 -7.62 31.78
CA ASN A 206 -9.33 -8.75 32.63
C ASN A 206 -8.12 -8.33 33.47
N GLY A 207 -8.26 -8.36 34.76
CA GLY A 207 -7.20 -8.01 35.73
C GLY A 207 -6.49 -9.24 36.27
#